data_ec08d423b35695cb3469445221c677da
#
_entry.id   ec08d423b35695cb3469445221c677da
#
_cell.length_a   1.000
_cell.length_b   1.000
_cell.length_c   1.000
_cell.angle_alpha   90.00
_cell.angle_beta   90.00
_cell.angle_gamma   90.00
#
_symmetry.space_group_name_H-M   'P 1'
#
loop_
_entity.id
_entity.type
_entity.pdbx_description
1 polymer ?
#
loop_
_entity_poly.entity_id
_entity_poly.type
_entity_poly.pdbx_seq_one_letter_code
_entity_poly.pdbx_strand_id
1 'polypeptide(L)'
;LSVNIYNRRPVKDLPATALDKPLINGEFHFGALDRGMFHTGLVGTRDQAERAQCYRDFLNACLDHPRFVGTHWFQWQDQALTGRADGENYQIGFVTVTDTPYPELVEAARDIGATMYARRWGTEGADAK
;
A
#
# COMPACT_ATOMS: atom_id res chain seq x y z
N LEU A 1 7.44 -5.10 -15.59
CA LEU A 1 8.41 -5.45 -14.55
C LEU A 1 7.74 -5.33 -13.19
N SER A 2 7.82 -6.36 -12.35
CA SER A 2 7.27 -6.34 -10.98
C SER A 2 8.39 -6.27 -9.96
N VAL A 3 8.20 -5.45 -8.92
CA VAL A 3 9.11 -5.29 -7.79
C VAL A 3 8.30 -5.23 -6.50
N ASN A 4 8.81 -5.81 -5.41
CA ASN A 4 8.22 -5.68 -4.08
C ASN A 4 8.95 -4.56 -3.33
N ILE A 5 8.24 -3.54 -2.87
CA ILE A 5 8.84 -2.35 -2.26
C ILE A 5 8.31 -2.18 -0.85
N TYR A 6 9.09 -2.58 0.13
CA TYR A 6 8.80 -2.40 1.55
C TYR A 6 9.56 -1.20 2.12
N ASN A 7 9.14 -0.01 1.69
CA ASN A 7 9.68 1.27 2.11
C ASN A 7 8.57 2.33 2.11
N ARG A 8 8.76 3.42 2.84
CA ARG A 8 7.83 4.57 2.83
C ARG A 8 7.86 5.37 1.52
N ARG A 9 8.91 5.22 0.70
CA ARG A 9 9.13 5.99 -0.55
C ARG A 9 9.38 5.03 -1.73
N PRO A 10 8.35 4.65 -2.49
CA PRO A 10 8.48 3.63 -3.51
C PRO A 10 9.49 3.97 -4.61
N VAL A 11 9.64 5.26 -4.91
CA VAL A 11 10.49 5.71 -6.02
C VAL A 11 11.98 5.66 -5.69
N LYS A 12 12.34 5.73 -4.39
CA LYS A 12 13.74 5.78 -3.95
C LYS A 12 14.50 4.47 -4.20
N ASP A 13 13.80 3.35 -4.08
CA ASP A 13 14.40 2.01 -4.11
C ASP A 13 14.13 1.28 -5.43
N LEU A 14 13.77 2.01 -6.47
CA LEU A 14 13.63 1.43 -7.80
C LEU A 14 14.98 0.96 -8.31
N PRO A 15 15.09 -0.28 -8.79
CA PRO A 15 16.32 -0.75 -9.39
C PRO A 15 16.68 0.11 -10.60
N ALA A 16 17.94 0.53 -10.67
CA ALA A 16 18.47 1.18 -11.84
C ALA A 16 18.40 0.18 -13.01
N THR A 17 17.51 0.45 -13.94
CA THR A 17 17.35 -0.36 -15.14
C THR A 17 17.26 0.56 -16.35
N ALA A 18 18.00 0.21 -17.39
CA ALA A 18 17.88 0.86 -18.70
C ALA A 18 16.60 0.47 -19.45
N LEU A 19 15.81 -0.47 -18.90
CA LEU A 19 14.59 -0.95 -19.53
C LEU A 19 13.46 0.08 -19.35
N ASP A 20 13.00 0.64 -20.45
CA ASP A 20 11.77 1.43 -20.49
C ASP A 20 10.55 0.50 -20.51
N LYS A 21 10.19 -0.03 -19.35
CA LYS A 21 9.08 -0.97 -19.16
C LYS A 21 8.12 -0.46 -18.09
N PRO A 22 6.81 -0.74 -18.23
CA PRO A 22 5.86 -0.53 -17.16
C PRO A 22 6.29 -1.24 -15.87
N LEU A 23 6.05 -0.60 -14.72
CA LEU A 23 6.34 -1.12 -13.39
C LEU A 23 5.05 -1.45 -12.66
N ILE A 24 5.04 -2.58 -11.98
CA ILE A 24 4.05 -2.91 -10.96
C ILE A 24 4.78 -3.07 -9.63
N ASN A 25 4.32 -2.39 -8.60
CA ASN A 25 4.70 -2.78 -7.25
C ASN A 25 3.90 -4.00 -6.85
N GLY A 26 4.55 -5.15 -6.79
CA GLY A 26 3.92 -6.45 -6.54
C GLY A 26 3.44 -6.61 -5.11
N GLU A 27 4.16 -6.02 -4.15
CA GLU A 27 3.78 -6.04 -2.74
C GLU A 27 4.28 -4.80 -2.01
N PHE A 28 3.45 -4.26 -1.12
CA PHE A 28 3.84 -3.29 -0.09
C PHE A 28 2.85 -3.35 1.06
N HIS A 29 3.29 -2.96 2.25
CA HIS A 29 2.40 -2.75 3.40
C HIS A 29 2.98 -1.73 4.39
N PHE A 30 2.10 -1.29 5.26
CA PHE A 30 2.39 -0.57 6.50
C PHE A 30 1.60 -1.23 7.62
N GLY A 31 2.15 -1.29 8.82
CA GLY A 31 1.47 -1.86 9.97
C GLY A 31 1.64 -1.03 11.24
N ALA A 32 0.66 -1.13 12.16
CA ALA A 32 0.66 -0.44 13.44
C ALA A 32 0.15 -1.36 14.55
N LEU A 33 0.53 -1.10 15.81
CA LEU A 33 0.20 -1.97 16.95
C LEU A 33 -0.86 -1.40 17.90
N ASP A 34 -1.41 -0.23 17.58
CA ASP A 34 -2.40 0.49 18.40
C ASP A 34 -3.78 -0.21 18.48
N ARG A 35 -3.97 -1.31 17.75
CA ARG A 35 -5.19 -2.14 17.78
C ARG A 35 -4.94 -3.57 18.25
N GLY A 36 -3.79 -3.84 18.92
CA GLY A 36 -3.56 -5.04 19.71
C GLY A 36 -2.87 -6.21 19.03
N MET A 37 -2.36 -6.04 17.80
CA MET A 37 -1.50 -7.02 17.14
C MET A 37 -0.06 -6.98 17.68
N PHE A 38 0.76 -7.99 17.32
CA PHE A 38 2.08 -8.21 17.91
C PHE A 38 3.24 -7.66 17.08
N HIS A 39 3.06 -7.52 15.76
CA HIS A 39 4.12 -7.09 14.86
C HIS A 39 3.59 -6.24 13.71
N THR A 40 4.31 -5.16 13.40
CA THR A 40 3.94 -4.21 12.34
C THR A 40 4.18 -4.70 10.92
N GLY A 41 4.88 -5.80 10.76
CA GLY A 41 5.46 -6.18 9.48
C GLY A 41 6.72 -5.37 9.15
N LEU A 42 7.08 -5.31 7.88
CA LEU A 42 8.37 -4.78 7.42
C LEU A 42 8.46 -3.24 7.50
N VAL A 43 7.33 -2.55 7.42
CA VAL A 43 7.30 -1.08 7.52
C VAL A 43 6.33 -0.65 8.62
N GLY A 44 6.88 -0.39 9.80
CA GLY A 44 6.11 0.04 10.96
C GLY A 44 5.68 1.51 10.89
N THR A 45 4.49 1.76 11.44
CA THR A 45 3.93 3.08 11.70
C THR A 45 3.52 3.20 13.16
N ARG A 46 3.34 4.41 13.63
CA ARG A 46 3.01 4.69 15.03
C ARG A 46 1.59 4.21 15.39
N ASP A 47 0.64 4.49 14.50
CA ASP A 47 -0.79 4.25 14.69
C ASP A 47 -1.50 4.09 13.33
N GLN A 48 -2.82 3.78 13.35
CA GLN A 48 -3.62 3.62 12.14
C GLN A 48 -3.74 4.92 11.31
N ALA A 49 -3.68 6.08 11.94
CA ALA A 49 -3.72 7.36 11.22
C ALA A 49 -2.44 7.58 10.40
N GLU A 50 -1.26 7.34 10.97
CA GLU A 50 0.01 7.38 10.22
C GLU A 50 0.06 6.27 9.16
N ARG A 51 -0.47 5.09 9.45
CA ARG A 51 -0.58 3.98 8.50
C ARG A 51 -1.37 4.37 7.25
N ALA A 52 -2.54 4.99 7.45
CA ALA A 52 -3.37 5.51 6.37
C ALA A 52 -2.68 6.63 5.58
N GLN A 53 -1.95 7.52 6.26
CA GLN A 53 -1.18 8.57 5.60
C GLN A 53 -0.03 7.98 4.76
N CYS A 54 0.72 7.01 5.29
CA CYS A 54 1.76 6.30 4.54
C CYS A 54 1.20 5.62 3.29
N TYR A 55 0.00 5.05 3.38
CA TYR A 55 -0.70 4.47 2.22
C TYR A 55 -0.98 5.52 1.14
N ARG A 56 -1.56 6.68 1.52
CA ARG A 56 -1.81 7.79 0.58
C ARG A 56 -0.53 8.29 -0.08
N ASP A 57 0.51 8.52 0.72
CA ASP A 57 1.79 9.05 0.23
C ASP A 57 2.47 8.10 -0.74
N PHE A 58 2.46 6.79 -0.41
CA PHE A 58 3.04 5.76 -1.25
C PHE A 58 2.33 5.66 -2.60
N LEU A 59 1.00 5.59 -2.60
CA LEU A 59 0.23 5.49 -3.84
C LEU A 59 0.30 6.76 -4.68
N ASN A 60 0.27 7.93 -4.05
CA ASN A 60 0.47 9.19 -4.74
C ASN A 60 1.84 9.26 -5.43
N ALA A 61 2.90 8.81 -4.77
CA ALA A 61 4.23 8.75 -5.37
C ALA A 61 4.30 7.76 -6.56
N CYS A 62 3.58 6.64 -6.48
CA CYS A 62 3.46 5.72 -7.61
C CYS A 62 2.66 6.33 -8.76
N LEU A 63 1.54 7.02 -8.47
CA LEU A 63 0.72 7.69 -9.48
C LEU A 63 1.49 8.81 -10.21
N ASP A 64 2.33 9.54 -9.50
CA ASP A 64 3.16 10.62 -10.07
C ASP A 64 4.33 10.08 -10.92
N HIS A 65 4.73 8.84 -10.72
CA HIS A 65 5.85 8.25 -11.45
C HIS A 65 5.38 7.65 -12.79
N PRO A 66 5.94 8.07 -13.95
CA PRO A 66 5.41 7.75 -15.27
C PRO A 66 5.37 6.26 -15.60
N ARG A 67 6.25 5.47 -15.00
CA ARG A 67 6.35 4.02 -15.29
C ARG A 67 5.45 3.13 -14.46
N PHE A 68 4.98 3.57 -13.27
CA PHE A 68 4.08 2.76 -12.46
C PHE A 68 2.70 2.65 -13.11
N VAL A 69 2.21 1.42 -13.26
CA VAL A 69 0.89 1.10 -13.81
C VAL A 69 0.01 0.33 -12.83
N GLY A 70 0.54 -0.05 -11.66
CA GLY A 70 -0.22 -0.73 -10.62
C GLY A 70 0.58 -0.95 -9.35
N THR A 71 -0.16 -1.18 -8.27
CA THR A 71 0.37 -1.53 -6.95
C THR A 71 -0.54 -2.56 -6.30
N HIS A 72 0.04 -3.52 -5.59
CA HIS A 72 -0.70 -4.52 -4.83
C HIS A 72 -0.37 -4.42 -3.35
N TRP A 73 -1.40 -4.24 -2.54
CA TRP A 73 -1.26 -4.27 -1.08
C TRP A 73 -1.07 -5.70 -0.58
N PHE A 74 -0.10 -5.93 0.25
CA PHE A 74 0.13 -7.19 0.94
C PHE A 74 -0.17 -6.99 2.44
N GLN A 75 -1.32 -7.47 2.91
CA GLN A 75 -2.35 -8.32 2.29
C GLN A 75 -3.77 -7.89 2.74
N TRP A 76 -4.82 -8.61 2.34
CA TRP A 76 -6.21 -8.26 2.67
C TRP A 76 -6.51 -8.31 4.17
N GLN A 77 -6.18 -9.41 4.84
CA GLN A 77 -6.44 -9.65 6.26
C GLN A 77 -5.13 -9.62 7.06
N ASP A 78 -5.19 -9.23 8.33
CA ASP A 78 -4.06 -9.41 9.24
C ASP A 78 -3.65 -10.87 9.28
N GLN A 79 -2.38 -11.12 9.48
CA GLN A 79 -1.88 -12.48 9.61
C GLN A 79 -2.37 -13.13 10.90
N ALA A 80 -2.43 -14.46 10.92
CA ALA A 80 -2.89 -15.21 12.08
C ALA A 80 -2.07 -14.88 13.35
N LEU A 81 -2.73 -14.75 14.48
CA LEU A 81 -2.07 -14.45 15.76
C LEU A 81 -1.00 -15.48 16.12
N THR A 82 -1.24 -16.74 15.76
CA THR A 82 -0.30 -17.86 15.97
C THR A 82 0.86 -17.88 14.97
N GLY A 83 0.86 -16.98 14.01
CA GLY A 83 1.83 -16.92 12.92
C GLY A 83 1.46 -17.79 11.70
N ARG A 84 1.99 -17.40 10.54
CA ARG A 84 2.02 -18.22 9.32
C ARG A 84 3.06 -19.33 9.46
N ALA A 85 3.18 -20.19 8.45
CA ALA A 85 4.19 -21.25 8.42
C ALA A 85 5.65 -20.74 8.52
N ASP A 86 5.89 -19.48 8.11
CA ASP A 86 7.18 -18.78 8.24
C ASP A 86 7.32 -17.98 9.56
N GLY A 87 6.31 -18.03 10.44
CA GLY A 87 6.30 -17.37 11.74
C GLY A 87 5.78 -15.93 11.75
N GLU A 88 5.45 -15.34 10.60
CA GLU A 88 4.92 -13.98 10.54
C GLU A 88 3.52 -13.87 11.16
N ASN A 89 3.30 -12.84 11.99
CA ASN A 89 2.02 -12.50 12.60
C ASN A 89 1.74 -10.98 12.54
N TYR A 90 1.82 -10.41 11.35
CA TYR A 90 1.83 -8.99 11.10
C TYR A 90 0.43 -8.36 11.11
N GLN A 91 0.34 -7.15 11.66
CA GLN A 91 -0.80 -6.25 11.50
C GLN A 91 -0.65 -5.47 10.20
N ILE A 92 -1.12 -6.03 9.10
CA ILE A 92 -0.96 -5.47 7.74
C ILE A 92 -2.23 -5.54 6.90
N GLY A 93 -3.33 -6.06 7.44
CA GLY A 93 -4.58 -6.23 6.72
C GLY A 93 -5.34 -4.92 6.48
N PHE A 94 -6.23 -4.91 5.51
CA PHE A 94 -7.37 -3.97 5.45
C PHE A 94 -8.41 -4.30 6.50
N VAL A 95 -8.44 -5.56 6.92
CA VAL A 95 -9.31 -6.06 7.97
C VAL A 95 -8.50 -6.83 9.02
N THR A 96 -9.03 -6.91 10.22
CA THR A 96 -8.46 -7.71 11.32
C THR A 96 -8.61 -9.21 11.04
N VAL A 97 -8.04 -10.05 11.92
CA VAL A 97 -8.22 -11.52 11.88
C VAL A 97 -9.68 -11.96 12.04
N THR A 98 -10.57 -11.06 12.48
CA THR A 98 -12.01 -11.28 12.63
C THR A 98 -12.84 -10.53 11.59
N ASP A 99 -12.24 -10.17 10.46
CA ASP A 99 -12.87 -9.47 9.33
C ASP A 99 -13.43 -8.07 9.66
N THR A 100 -12.97 -7.45 10.75
CA THR A 100 -13.35 -6.07 11.09
C THR A 100 -12.47 -5.08 10.33
N PRO A 101 -13.05 -4.18 9.50
CA PRO A 101 -12.27 -3.21 8.74
C PRO A 101 -11.49 -2.22 9.62
N TYR A 102 -10.32 -1.80 9.14
CA TYR A 102 -9.59 -0.64 9.65
C TYR A 102 -10.11 0.61 8.93
N PRO A 103 -10.98 1.42 9.55
CA PRO A 103 -11.67 2.50 8.85
C PRO A 103 -10.70 3.52 8.25
N GLU A 104 -9.61 3.84 8.94
CA GLU A 104 -8.61 4.82 8.50
C GLU A 104 -7.95 4.38 7.17
N LEU A 105 -7.60 3.09 7.05
CA LEU A 105 -6.98 2.54 5.84
C LEU A 105 -8.01 2.40 4.70
N VAL A 106 -9.23 1.97 5.03
CA VAL A 106 -10.33 1.86 4.05
C VAL A 106 -10.68 3.22 3.46
N GLU A 107 -10.76 4.27 4.29
CA GLU A 107 -10.98 5.65 3.83
C GLU A 107 -9.84 6.12 2.93
N ALA A 108 -8.58 5.90 3.33
CA ALA A 108 -7.43 6.24 2.50
C ALA A 108 -7.48 5.57 1.12
N ALA A 109 -7.88 4.30 1.06
CA ALA A 109 -8.01 3.58 -0.20
C ALA A 109 -9.15 4.12 -1.08
N ARG A 110 -10.27 4.51 -0.48
CA ARG A 110 -11.38 5.16 -1.20
C ARG A 110 -10.99 6.52 -1.76
N ASP A 111 -10.29 7.35 -0.98
CA ASP A 111 -9.82 8.66 -1.42
C ASP A 111 -8.90 8.54 -2.64
N ILE A 112 -7.92 7.64 -2.58
CA ILE A 112 -7.02 7.37 -3.70
C ILE A 112 -7.80 6.83 -4.90
N GLY A 113 -8.69 5.84 -4.69
CA GLY A 113 -9.50 5.26 -5.75
C GLY A 113 -10.38 6.29 -6.48
N ALA A 114 -10.94 7.25 -5.73
CA ALA A 114 -11.78 8.30 -6.28
C ALA A 114 -10.99 9.33 -7.13
N THR A 115 -9.70 9.52 -6.85
CA THR A 115 -8.90 10.60 -7.46
C THR A 115 -7.79 10.13 -8.38
N MET A 116 -7.45 8.82 -8.39
CA MET A 116 -6.26 8.29 -9.06
C MET A 116 -6.21 8.57 -10.56
N TYR A 117 -7.33 8.49 -11.25
CA TYR A 117 -7.37 8.75 -12.70
C TYR A 117 -7.18 10.23 -13.01
N ALA A 118 -7.87 11.10 -12.29
CA ALA A 118 -7.69 12.55 -12.44
C ALA A 118 -6.25 12.97 -12.13
N ARG A 119 -5.64 12.39 -11.10
CA ARG A 119 -4.23 12.64 -10.76
C ARG A 119 -3.30 12.15 -11.87
N ARG A 120 -3.56 10.96 -12.42
CA ARG A 120 -2.66 10.33 -13.43
C ARG A 120 -2.71 11.03 -14.78
N TRP A 121 -3.88 11.44 -15.25
CA TRP A 121 -4.10 11.96 -16.60
C TRP A 121 -4.61 13.40 -16.67
N GLY A 122 -4.83 14.04 -15.53
CA GLY A 122 -5.49 15.34 -15.43
C GLY A 122 -7.03 15.23 -15.58
N THR A 123 -7.71 16.32 -15.28
CA THR A 123 -9.19 16.36 -15.29
C THR A 123 -9.79 16.18 -16.70
N GLU A 124 -9.05 16.51 -17.75
CA GLU A 124 -9.52 16.34 -19.15
C GLU A 124 -9.60 14.87 -19.58
N GLY A 125 -8.88 13.95 -18.92
CA GLY A 125 -8.92 12.52 -19.20
C GLY A 125 -10.00 11.74 -18.45
N ALA A 126 -10.66 12.34 -17.47
CA ALA A 126 -11.67 11.69 -16.64
C ALA A 126 -13.06 11.60 -17.33
N ASP A 127 -13.33 12.48 -18.29
CA ASP A 127 -14.61 12.56 -19.02
C ASP A 127 -14.63 11.75 -20.33
N ALA A 128 -13.56 11.02 -20.63
CA ALA A 128 -13.42 10.23 -21.88
C ALA A 128 -13.81 8.75 -21.70
N LYS A 129 -14.91 8.47 -20.99
CA LYS A 129 -15.49 7.11 -20.88
C LYS A 129 -16.99 7.16 -21.09
#